data_0b540dcc4ee2a480774b41b187993dbd
#
_entry.id   0b540dcc4ee2a480774b41b187993dbd
#
_cell.length_a   1.000
_cell.length_b   1.000
_cell.length_c   1.000
_cell.angle_alpha   90.00
_cell.angle_beta   90.00
_cell.angle_gamma   90.00
#
_symmetry.space_group_name_H-M   'P 1'
#
loop_
_entity.id
_entity.type
_entity.pdbx_description
1 polymer ?
#
loop_
_entity_poly.entity_id
_entity_poly.type
_entity_poly.pdbx_seq_one_letter_code
_entity_poly.pdbx_strand_id
1 'polypeptide(L)'
;MNIKKLAEEAGVSTATVSRAFSHSPNVRPDVRKKILSLAKKYNYHPRIFAKLRNIVIISPYTRVYPVQSYVEMVITELTHYLSLSGFRVEILHLDSLEDVSQLAHFQFCGAVAISVDPAFFQSWSELFAVP
;
A
#
# COMPACT_ATOMS: atom_id res chain seq x y z
N MET A 1 -11.40 -3.88 16.69
CA MET A 1 -11.21 -2.43 16.53
C MET A 1 -12.17 -1.89 15.47
N ASN A 2 -12.76 -0.71 15.68
CA ASN A 2 -13.54 -0.01 14.66
C ASN A 2 -13.04 1.44 14.52
N ILE A 3 -13.50 2.14 13.45
CA ILE A 3 -13.02 3.50 13.15
C ILE A 3 -13.28 4.50 14.29
N LYS A 4 -14.38 4.34 15.02
CA LYS A 4 -14.73 5.25 16.15
C LYS A 4 -13.70 5.11 17.27
N LYS A 5 -13.39 3.87 17.67
CA LYS A 5 -12.42 3.60 18.73
C LYS A 5 -11.00 4.00 18.34
N LEU A 6 -10.64 3.84 17.06
CA LEU A 6 -9.35 4.31 16.55
C LEU A 6 -9.26 5.85 16.59
N ALA A 7 -10.35 6.54 16.25
CA ALA A 7 -10.44 8.00 16.30
C ALA A 7 -10.31 8.52 17.74
N GLU A 8 -11.00 7.90 18.70
CA GLU A 8 -10.90 8.22 20.13
C GLU A 8 -9.46 8.08 20.64
N GLU A 9 -8.79 6.97 20.36
CA GLU A 9 -7.40 6.75 20.78
C GLU A 9 -6.39 7.69 20.10
N ALA A 10 -6.64 8.04 18.86
CA ALA A 10 -5.84 9.03 18.15
C ALA A 10 -6.10 10.47 18.60
N GLY A 11 -7.23 10.73 19.26
CA GLY A 11 -7.66 12.07 19.65
C GLY A 11 -8.15 12.91 18.47
N VAL A 12 -8.78 12.29 17.47
CA VAL A 12 -9.24 12.96 16.25
C VAL A 12 -10.65 12.49 15.86
N SER A 13 -11.25 13.16 14.87
CA SER A 13 -12.54 12.74 14.32
C SER A 13 -12.41 11.49 13.43
N THR A 14 -13.48 10.73 13.26
CA THR A 14 -13.54 9.60 12.30
C THR A 14 -13.29 10.05 10.87
N ALA A 15 -13.67 11.27 10.52
CA ALA A 15 -13.38 11.89 9.22
C ALA A 15 -11.88 12.11 9.03
N THR A 16 -11.16 12.54 10.09
CA THR A 16 -9.70 12.68 10.05
C THR A 16 -9.01 11.32 9.89
N VAL A 17 -9.49 10.29 10.58
CA VAL A 17 -9.01 8.92 10.40
C VAL A 17 -9.20 8.47 8.95
N SER A 18 -10.39 8.63 8.39
CA SER A 18 -10.67 8.27 6.99
C SER A 18 -9.76 9.01 6.01
N ARG A 19 -9.54 10.32 6.22
CA ARG A 19 -8.65 11.14 5.39
C ARG A 19 -7.17 10.73 5.53
N ALA A 20 -6.74 10.29 6.71
CA ALA A 20 -5.38 9.78 6.91
C ALA A 20 -5.10 8.57 6.05
N PHE A 21 -6.06 7.65 5.94
CA PHE A 21 -5.96 6.46 5.09
C PHE A 21 -6.10 6.75 3.58
N SER A 22 -6.86 7.77 3.21
CA SER A 22 -6.99 8.17 1.80
C SER A 22 -5.89 9.15 1.34
N HIS A 23 -4.81 9.27 2.11
CA HIS A 23 -3.66 10.15 1.80
C HIS A 23 -4.05 11.61 1.50
N SER A 24 -5.15 12.09 2.09
CA SER A 24 -5.57 13.48 1.94
C SER A 24 -4.49 14.45 2.41
N PRO A 25 -4.15 15.50 1.63
CA PRO A 25 -3.18 16.51 2.02
C PRO A 25 -3.62 17.33 3.25
N ASN A 26 -4.91 17.30 3.58
CA ASN A 26 -5.49 18.03 4.70
C ASN A 26 -5.26 17.37 6.08
N VAL A 27 -4.46 16.30 6.15
CA VAL A 27 -4.07 15.65 7.41
C VAL A 27 -2.59 15.89 7.64
N ARG A 28 -2.27 16.52 8.79
CA ARG A 28 -0.89 16.78 9.18
C ARG A 28 -0.09 15.47 9.24
N PRO A 29 1.19 15.47 8.83
CA PRO A 29 2.03 14.27 8.77
C PRO A 29 2.18 13.55 10.12
N ASP A 30 2.32 14.30 11.22
CA ASP A 30 2.42 13.78 12.57
C ASP A 30 1.14 13.05 13.01
N VAL A 31 -0.01 13.64 12.73
CA VAL A 31 -1.32 13.05 13.01
C VAL A 31 -1.54 11.79 12.18
N ARG A 32 -1.16 11.83 10.89
CA ARG A 32 -1.23 10.65 10.02
C ARG A 32 -0.38 9.52 10.55
N LYS A 33 0.90 9.79 10.89
CA LYS A 33 1.81 8.79 11.45
C LYS A 33 1.24 8.15 12.71
N LYS A 34 0.66 8.95 13.62
CA LYS A 34 -0.02 8.46 14.83
C LYS A 34 -1.17 7.52 14.50
N ILE A 35 -2.06 7.91 13.58
CA ILE A 35 -3.22 7.09 13.18
C ILE A 35 -2.76 5.77 12.56
N LEU A 36 -1.78 5.79 11.66
CA LEU A 36 -1.28 4.59 11.00
C LEU A 36 -0.58 3.64 11.98
N SER A 37 0.20 4.16 12.94
CA SER A 37 0.83 3.34 13.97
C SER A 37 -0.19 2.67 14.89
N LEU A 38 -1.26 3.37 15.27
CA LEU A 38 -2.36 2.80 16.05
C LEU A 38 -3.12 1.75 15.25
N ALA A 39 -3.38 2.00 13.96
CA ALA A 39 -4.03 1.04 13.08
C ALA A 39 -3.22 -0.26 12.97
N LYS A 40 -1.90 -0.15 12.78
CA LYS A 40 -0.97 -1.31 12.77
C LYS A 40 -1.00 -2.06 14.10
N LYS A 41 -0.90 -1.33 15.24
CA LYS A 41 -0.95 -1.92 16.59
C LYS A 41 -2.20 -2.75 16.83
N TYR A 42 -3.34 -2.31 16.33
CA TYR A 42 -4.63 -2.97 16.53
C TYR A 42 -5.10 -3.82 15.35
N ASN A 43 -4.24 -4.03 14.37
CA ASN A 43 -4.57 -4.75 13.12
C ASN A 43 -5.89 -4.24 12.51
N TYR A 44 -6.04 -2.91 12.46
CA TYR A 44 -7.23 -2.26 11.92
C TYR A 44 -7.04 -1.93 10.45
N HIS A 45 -7.91 -2.47 9.61
CA HIS A 45 -7.97 -2.19 8.17
C HIS A 45 -9.28 -1.44 7.87
N PRO A 46 -9.22 -0.24 7.28
CA PRO A 46 -10.43 0.50 6.95
C PRO A 46 -11.22 -0.20 5.84
N ARG A 47 -12.55 -0.23 6.00
CA ARG A 47 -13.45 -0.85 5.01
C ARG A 47 -13.37 -0.20 3.62
N ILE A 48 -12.82 1.00 3.50
CA ILE A 48 -12.61 1.65 2.22
C ILE A 48 -11.69 0.82 1.32
N PHE A 49 -10.68 0.15 1.89
CA PHE A 49 -9.81 -0.74 1.12
C PHE A 49 -10.53 -1.97 0.60
N ALA A 50 -11.54 -2.48 1.32
CA ALA A 50 -12.34 -3.61 0.85
C ALA A 50 -13.20 -3.28 -0.39
N LYS A 51 -13.46 -1.99 -0.66
CA LYS A 51 -14.15 -1.52 -1.86
C LYS A 51 -13.19 -1.22 -3.01
N LEU A 52 -11.93 -0.98 -2.70
CA LEU A 52 -10.90 -0.78 -3.71
C LEU A 52 -10.48 -2.15 -4.22
N ARG A 53 -10.57 -2.36 -5.52
CA ARG A 53 -10.10 -3.58 -6.17
C ARG A 53 -8.78 -3.35 -6.91
N ASN A 54 -7.96 -2.43 -6.41
CA ASN A 54 -6.65 -2.12 -6.96
C ASN A 54 -5.56 -2.80 -6.13
N ILE A 55 -4.71 -3.56 -6.75
CA ILE A 55 -3.51 -4.16 -6.15
C ILE A 55 -2.31 -3.61 -6.89
N VAL A 56 -1.29 -3.24 -6.13
CA VAL A 56 -0.01 -2.79 -6.66
C VAL A 56 1.00 -3.91 -6.55
N ILE A 57 1.66 -4.24 -7.66
CA ILE A 57 2.85 -5.10 -7.68
C ILE A 57 4.07 -4.20 -7.76
N ILE A 58 4.98 -4.36 -6.82
CA ILE A 58 6.21 -3.59 -6.73
C ILE A 58 7.38 -4.52 -7.05
N SER A 59 8.19 -4.16 -8.01
CA SER A 59 9.43 -4.88 -8.32
C SER A 59 10.52 -3.90 -8.73
N PRO A 60 11.81 -4.23 -8.53
CA PRO A 60 12.89 -3.44 -9.06
C PRO A 60 12.88 -3.49 -10.59
N TYR A 61 13.33 -2.40 -11.23
CA TYR A 61 13.54 -2.40 -12.65
C TYR A 61 14.79 -3.22 -12.99
N THR A 62 14.61 -4.34 -13.65
CA THR A 62 15.72 -5.17 -14.13
C THR A 62 15.74 -5.17 -15.65
N ARG A 63 16.87 -4.72 -16.23
CA ARG A 63 17.12 -4.92 -17.65
C ARG A 63 17.62 -6.35 -17.83
N VAL A 64 16.76 -7.24 -18.23
CA VAL A 64 17.13 -8.62 -18.55
C VAL A 64 16.99 -8.84 -20.05
N TYR A 65 18.09 -9.15 -20.70
CA TYR A 65 18.13 -9.58 -22.08
C TYR A 65 18.88 -10.91 -22.18
N PRO A 66 18.47 -11.80 -23.04
CA PRO A 66 17.25 -11.97 -23.84
C PRO A 66 16.26 -12.99 -23.23
N VAL A 67 16.45 -13.41 -21.99
CA VAL A 67 15.62 -14.43 -21.34
C VAL A 67 14.67 -13.74 -20.38
N GLN A 68 13.40 -14.09 -20.48
CA GLN A 68 12.38 -13.66 -19.53
C GLN A 68 12.80 -14.10 -18.12
N SER A 69 12.92 -13.16 -17.21
CA SER A 69 13.35 -13.46 -15.85
C SER A 69 12.24 -14.20 -15.09
N TYR A 70 12.64 -14.96 -14.09
CA TYR A 70 11.69 -15.58 -13.16
C TYR A 70 10.72 -14.55 -12.55
N VAL A 71 11.22 -13.36 -12.26
CA VAL A 71 10.42 -12.24 -11.73
C VAL A 71 9.32 -11.82 -12.70
N GLU A 72 9.64 -11.66 -13.98
CA GLU A 72 8.64 -11.31 -14.99
C GLU A 72 7.58 -12.40 -15.17
N MET A 73 7.99 -13.66 -15.11
CA MET A 73 7.06 -14.79 -15.17
C MET A 73 6.10 -14.77 -13.97
N VAL A 74 6.60 -14.55 -12.76
CA VAL A 74 5.78 -14.44 -11.54
C VAL A 74 4.83 -13.25 -11.63
N ILE A 75 5.30 -12.09 -12.09
CA ILE A 75 4.47 -10.89 -12.27
C ILE A 75 3.34 -11.18 -13.27
N THR A 76 3.65 -11.84 -14.39
CA THR A 76 2.67 -12.16 -15.43
C THR A 76 1.57 -13.07 -14.88
N GLU A 77 1.94 -14.19 -14.26
CA GLU A 77 0.99 -15.14 -13.69
C GLU A 77 0.15 -14.53 -12.57
N LEU A 78 0.78 -13.78 -11.68
CA LEU A 78 0.09 -13.10 -10.58
C LEU A 78 -0.91 -12.06 -11.11
N THR A 79 -0.50 -11.26 -12.10
CA THR A 79 -1.37 -10.26 -12.75
C THR A 79 -2.57 -10.94 -13.40
N HIS A 80 -2.35 -12.04 -14.10
CA HIS A 80 -3.41 -12.82 -14.73
C HIS A 80 -4.41 -13.34 -13.69
N TYR A 81 -3.93 -13.99 -12.64
CA TYR A 81 -4.75 -14.55 -11.57
C TYR A 81 -5.58 -13.45 -10.84
N LEU A 82 -4.94 -12.34 -10.48
CA LEU A 82 -5.61 -11.23 -9.81
C LEU A 82 -6.67 -10.59 -10.71
N SER A 83 -6.38 -10.44 -12.01
CA SER A 83 -7.34 -9.90 -12.98
C SER A 83 -8.56 -10.80 -13.14
N LEU A 84 -8.38 -12.11 -13.20
CA LEU A 84 -9.49 -13.07 -13.21
C LEU A 84 -10.32 -13.02 -11.93
N SER A 85 -9.70 -12.69 -10.81
CA SER A 85 -10.36 -12.49 -9.51
C SER A 85 -11.07 -11.14 -9.38
N GLY A 86 -11.05 -10.32 -10.42
CA GLY A 86 -11.73 -9.03 -10.50
C GLY A 86 -10.96 -7.89 -9.84
N PHE A 87 -9.66 -8.04 -9.64
CA PHE A 87 -8.78 -6.97 -9.22
C PHE A 87 -8.21 -6.21 -10.42
N ARG A 88 -8.02 -4.91 -10.24
CA ARG A 88 -7.18 -4.11 -11.12
C ARG A 88 -5.74 -4.20 -10.61
N VAL A 89 -4.81 -4.51 -11.48
CA VAL A 89 -3.40 -4.65 -11.12
C VAL A 89 -2.62 -3.49 -11.72
N GLU A 90 -1.80 -2.86 -10.91
CA GLU A 90 -0.88 -1.82 -11.30
C GLU A 90 0.54 -2.29 -10.97
N ILE A 91 1.45 -2.22 -11.94
CA ILE A 91 2.83 -2.66 -11.80
C ILE A 91 3.70 -1.43 -11.70
N LEU A 92 4.49 -1.34 -10.64
CA LEU A 92 5.42 -0.25 -10.39
C LEU A 92 6.83 -0.79 -10.28
N HIS A 93 7.70 -0.24 -11.10
CA HIS A 93 9.13 -0.48 -11.01
C HIS A 93 9.76 0.65 -10.23
N LEU A 94 10.19 0.36 -9.01
CA LEU A 94 10.77 1.34 -8.11
C LEU A 94 12.25 1.04 -7.93
N ASP A 95 13.08 2.00 -8.31
CA ASP A 95 14.55 1.90 -8.19
C ASP A 95 15.05 2.50 -6.88
N SER A 96 14.22 3.30 -6.18
CA SER A 96 14.58 3.94 -4.92
C SER A 96 13.40 4.16 -3.98
N LEU A 97 13.71 4.36 -2.69
CA LEU A 97 12.72 4.75 -1.67
C LEU A 97 12.08 6.11 -1.95
N GLU A 98 12.76 6.99 -2.67
CA GLU A 98 12.23 8.32 -3.01
C GLU A 98 11.04 8.24 -3.96
N ASP A 99 10.99 7.20 -4.79
CA ASP A 99 9.87 6.95 -5.72
C ASP A 99 8.59 6.54 -4.98
N VAL A 100 8.70 6.07 -3.74
CA VAL A 100 7.55 5.69 -2.92
C VAL A 100 6.61 6.89 -2.65
N SER A 101 7.14 8.10 -2.61
CA SER A 101 6.34 9.30 -2.43
C SER A 101 5.32 9.51 -3.57
N GLN A 102 5.62 9.03 -4.76
CA GLN A 102 4.73 9.08 -5.92
C GLN A 102 3.49 8.19 -5.71
N LEU A 103 3.61 7.14 -4.89
CA LEU A 103 2.51 6.24 -4.57
C LEU A 103 1.48 6.83 -3.61
N ALA A 104 1.80 7.94 -2.95
CA ALA A 104 0.90 8.59 -2.00
C ALA A 104 -0.45 9.02 -2.62
N HIS A 105 -0.52 9.12 -3.95
CA HIS A 105 -1.73 9.47 -4.68
C HIS A 105 -2.56 8.27 -5.14
N PHE A 106 -2.01 7.05 -5.06
CA PHE A 106 -2.72 5.85 -5.47
C PHE A 106 -3.55 5.26 -4.33
N GLN A 107 -4.75 4.84 -4.67
CA GLN A 107 -5.62 4.11 -3.75
C GLN A 107 -5.62 2.63 -4.14
N PHE A 108 -5.09 1.80 -3.26
CA PHE A 108 -5.02 0.35 -3.46
C PHE A 108 -5.44 -0.40 -2.19
N CYS A 109 -5.92 -1.63 -2.36
CA CYS A 109 -6.37 -2.46 -1.25
C CYS A 109 -5.29 -3.41 -0.72
N GLY A 110 -4.21 -3.57 -1.46
CA GLY A 110 -3.08 -4.39 -1.09
C GLY A 110 -1.89 -4.17 -2.01
N ALA A 111 -0.73 -4.60 -1.57
CA ALA A 111 0.50 -4.55 -2.34
C ALA A 111 1.27 -5.87 -2.26
N VAL A 112 1.92 -6.23 -3.35
CA VAL A 112 2.80 -7.39 -3.44
C VAL A 112 4.18 -6.90 -3.87
N ALA A 113 5.19 -7.18 -3.05
CA ALA A 113 6.57 -6.86 -3.38
C ALA A 113 7.29 -8.13 -3.86
N ILE A 114 7.93 -8.05 -5.02
CA ILE A 114 8.66 -9.16 -5.64
C ILE A 114 10.11 -8.75 -5.81
N SER A 115 11.02 -9.53 -5.25
CA SER A 115 12.48 -9.27 -5.31
C SER A 115 12.89 -7.89 -4.78
N VAL A 116 12.16 -7.38 -3.80
CA VAL A 116 12.42 -6.09 -3.16
C VAL A 116 13.15 -6.34 -1.84
N ASP A 117 14.07 -5.44 -1.50
CA ASP A 117 14.78 -5.49 -0.22
C ASP A 117 13.78 -5.43 0.96
N PRO A 118 13.92 -6.32 1.97
CA PRO A 118 13.03 -6.31 3.13
C PRO A 118 12.98 -4.97 3.88
N ALA A 119 14.10 -4.23 3.94
CA ALA A 119 14.15 -2.92 4.57
C ALA A 119 13.30 -1.89 3.82
N PHE A 120 13.32 -1.95 2.48
CA PHE A 120 12.45 -1.15 1.63
C PHE A 120 10.97 -1.46 1.93
N PHE A 121 10.61 -2.75 1.98
CA PHE A 121 9.24 -3.16 2.22
C PHE A 121 8.76 -2.75 3.62
N GLN A 122 9.60 -2.81 4.63
CA GLN A 122 9.27 -2.36 5.96
C GLN A 122 8.97 -0.87 6.00
N SER A 123 9.84 -0.05 5.42
CA SER A 123 9.64 1.41 5.32
C SER A 123 8.34 1.75 4.57
N TRP A 124 8.06 1.02 3.50
CA TRP A 124 6.86 1.17 2.71
C TRP A 124 5.58 0.81 3.49
N SER A 125 5.61 -0.30 4.22
CA SER A 125 4.48 -0.74 5.05
C SER A 125 4.14 0.25 6.17
N GLU A 126 5.12 1.00 6.65
CA GLU A 126 4.93 2.07 7.63
C GLU A 126 4.22 3.29 7.04
N LEU A 127 4.45 3.57 5.74
CA LEU A 127 3.83 4.70 5.06
C LEU A 127 2.37 4.43 4.68
N PHE A 128 2.03 3.23 4.29
CA PHE A 128 0.74 2.95 3.65
C PHE A 128 -0.25 2.15 4.50
N ALA A 129 0.17 1.51 5.58
CA ALA A 129 -0.69 0.69 6.48
C ALA A 129 -1.65 -0.25 5.72
N VAL A 130 -1.21 -0.80 4.59
CA VAL A 130 -1.94 -1.81 3.81
C VAL A 130 -1.41 -3.21 4.11
N PRO A 131 -2.28 -4.23 4.01
CA PRO A 131 -1.86 -5.61 4.15
C PRO A 131 -0.93 -6.07 3.02
#